data_1af20299526c96a2b5e70d0665d29dce
#
_entry.id   1af20299526c96a2b5e70d0665d29dce
#
_cell.length_a   1.000
_cell.length_b   1.000
_cell.length_c   1.000
_cell.angle_alpha   90.00
_cell.angle_beta   90.00
_cell.angle_gamma   90.00
#
_symmetry.space_group_name_H-M   'P 1'
#
loop_
_entity.id
_entity.type
_entity.pdbx_description
1 polymer ?
#
loop_
_entity_poly.entity_id
_entity_poly.type
_entity_poly.pdbx_seq_one_letter_code
_entity_poly.pdbx_strand_id
1 'polypeptide(L)'
;MKQRILALFLALCLCLPLAACGKKQGYDPLEGVQTRVVTDSAGRQVEIPADIRRVAPSGSTAQMILMPIAYDLLAGLSSSPSTAQMPYFPEEVRDLPTFGQFYGSKANLNMESLIDARPQIIIDLGDKKDSIADDMDRIQKQTGIPTVFIEADLDDMAAAYRMLGDILNRAGMAEPLAQFIEKSVTMAQENSAKLPESQRLSVLFGTGSTGLACNAAGSVQADVIDLVGAVNAIIPEEVSNRGGGSTVSLEEVYAVQPDVILLSTGGPYDTLAQ
;
A
#
# COMPACT_ATOMS: atom_id res chain seq x y z
N MET A 1 59.40 -7.90 -41.09
CA MET A 1 58.77 -8.77 -40.05
C MET A 1 58.51 -8.03 -38.73
N LYS A 2 59.43 -7.31 -38.12
CA LYS A 2 59.29 -6.61 -36.85
C LYS A 2 58.10 -5.59 -36.83
N GLN A 3 57.86 -4.83 -37.86
CA GLN A 3 56.74 -3.85 -37.95
C GLN A 3 55.38 -4.50 -38.04
N ARG A 4 55.23 -5.68 -38.65
CA ARG A 4 53.96 -6.43 -38.72
C ARG A 4 53.61 -7.10 -37.38
N ILE A 5 54.60 -7.52 -36.59
CA ILE A 5 54.40 -8.08 -35.27
C ILE A 5 53.99 -6.97 -34.30
N LEU A 6 54.60 -5.79 -34.38
CA LEU A 6 54.24 -4.63 -33.56
C LEU A 6 52.82 -4.14 -33.85
N ALA A 7 52.36 -4.13 -35.11
CA ALA A 7 51.00 -3.78 -35.49
C ALA A 7 49.97 -4.80 -34.98
N LEU A 8 50.28 -6.10 -34.97
CA LEU A 8 49.43 -7.16 -34.39
C LEU A 8 49.33 -7.05 -32.88
N PHE A 9 50.41 -6.69 -32.18
CA PHE A 9 50.40 -6.47 -30.74
C PHE A 9 49.58 -5.20 -30.37
N LEU A 10 49.71 -4.12 -31.13
CA LEU A 10 48.89 -2.90 -30.92
C LEU A 10 47.41 -3.14 -31.17
N ALA A 11 47.06 -3.94 -32.18
CA ALA A 11 45.67 -4.30 -32.49
C ALA A 11 45.08 -5.21 -31.38
N LEU A 12 45.86 -6.11 -30.82
CA LEU A 12 45.45 -6.99 -29.72
C LEU A 12 45.23 -6.21 -28.40
N CYS A 13 46.06 -5.19 -28.13
CA CYS A 13 45.93 -4.33 -26.97
C CYS A 13 44.71 -3.36 -27.05
N LEU A 14 44.24 -3.02 -28.28
CA LEU A 14 43.07 -2.18 -28.51
C LEU A 14 41.76 -2.97 -28.39
N CYS A 15 41.79 -4.30 -28.52
CA CYS A 15 40.61 -5.15 -28.34
C CYS A 15 40.28 -5.53 -26.85
N LEU A 16 41.27 -5.37 -25.98
CA LEU A 16 41.09 -5.70 -24.54
C LEU A 16 40.17 -4.76 -23.73
N PRO A 17 40.07 -3.43 -24.04
CA PRO A 17 39.14 -2.58 -23.29
C PRO A 17 37.65 -2.69 -23.70
N LEU A 18 37.33 -3.38 -24.80
CA LEU A 18 35.93 -3.57 -25.23
C LEU A 18 35.20 -4.71 -24.50
N ALA A 19 35.95 -5.58 -23.79
CA ALA A 19 35.37 -6.63 -22.95
C ALA A 19 35.10 -6.17 -21.50
N ALA A 20 35.55 -4.95 -21.13
CA ALA A 20 35.36 -4.37 -19.80
C ALA A 20 34.14 -3.46 -19.64
N CYS A 21 33.19 -3.48 -20.62
CA CYS A 21 31.83 -3.05 -20.36
C CYS A 21 31.13 -4.14 -19.52
N GLY A 22 31.60 -4.33 -18.29
CA GLY A 22 30.82 -4.98 -17.27
C GLY A 22 29.49 -4.25 -17.20
N LYS A 23 28.38 -4.92 -17.53
CA LYS A 23 27.06 -4.49 -17.09
C LYS A 23 27.26 -4.07 -15.63
N LYS A 24 26.93 -2.82 -15.29
CA LYS A 24 26.75 -2.49 -13.88
C LYS A 24 25.81 -3.56 -13.37
N GLN A 25 26.33 -4.47 -12.54
CA GLN A 25 25.53 -5.50 -11.94
C GLN A 25 24.49 -4.73 -11.11
N GLY A 26 23.26 -4.66 -11.62
CA GLY A 26 22.17 -3.98 -10.92
C GLY A 26 21.97 -4.68 -9.59
N TYR A 27 21.46 -4.00 -8.62
CA TYR A 27 21.05 -4.61 -7.35
C TYR A 27 20.07 -5.76 -7.65
N ASP A 28 20.41 -6.97 -7.20
CA ASP A 28 19.54 -8.16 -7.27
C ASP A 28 19.35 -8.68 -5.83
N PRO A 29 18.14 -8.54 -5.26
CA PRO A 29 17.87 -8.99 -3.90
C PRO A 29 17.87 -10.51 -3.71
N LEU A 30 17.87 -11.29 -4.80
CA LEU A 30 17.88 -12.76 -4.76
C LEU A 30 19.29 -13.34 -4.95
N GLU A 31 20.28 -12.51 -5.32
CA GLU A 31 21.63 -12.99 -5.58
C GLU A 31 22.31 -13.53 -4.31
N GLY A 32 22.67 -14.82 -4.32
CA GLY A 32 23.45 -15.47 -3.25
C GLY A 32 22.69 -15.69 -1.93
N VAL A 33 21.37 -15.52 -1.91
CA VAL A 33 20.53 -15.78 -0.73
C VAL A 33 19.64 -17.01 -0.93
N GLN A 34 19.22 -17.62 0.17
CA GLN A 34 18.20 -18.66 0.12
C GLN A 34 16.86 -18.03 -0.22
N THR A 35 16.11 -18.62 -1.16
CA THR A 35 14.83 -18.14 -1.61
C THR A 35 13.69 -19.12 -1.31
N ARG A 36 12.47 -18.64 -1.35
CA ARG A 36 11.23 -19.44 -1.34
C ARG A 36 10.19 -18.81 -2.25
N VAL A 37 9.22 -19.59 -2.71
CA VAL A 37 8.11 -19.10 -3.52
C VAL A 37 6.89 -18.89 -2.62
N VAL A 38 6.23 -17.76 -2.77
CA VAL A 38 4.94 -17.45 -2.14
C VAL A 38 3.90 -17.21 -3.22
N THR A 39 2.64 -17.58 -2.94
CA THR A 39 1.52 -17.19 -3.79
C THR A 39 0.87 -15.96 -3.17
N ASP A 40 0.86 -14.86 -3.89
CA ASP A 40 0.27 -13.61 -3.41
C ASP A 40 -1.28 -13.57 -3.59
N SER A 41 -1.94 -12.57 -3.05
CA SER A 41 -3.41 -12.45 -3.14
C SER A 41 -3.92 -12.18 -4.56
N ALA A 42 -3.04 -11.78 -5.50
CA ALA A 42 -3.35 -11.70 -6.92
C ALA A 42 -3.24 -13.07 -7.64
N GLY A 43 -2.82 -14.13 -6.92
CA GLY A 43 -2.61 -15.48 -7.47
C GLY A 43 -1.26 -15.66 -8.17
N ARG A 44 -0.34 -14.68 -8.06
CA ARG A 44 0.99 -14.73 -8.65
C ARG A 44 1.92 -15.55 -7.77
N GLN A 45 2.79 -16.35 -8.40
CA GLN A 45 3.88 -17.01 -7.69
C GLN A 45 5.12 -16.13 -7.73
N VAL A 46 5.56 -15.67 -6.58
CA VAL A 46 6.68 -14.73 -6.44
C VAL A 46 7.80 -15.40 -5.67
N GLU A 47 9.00 -15.45 -6.26
CA GLU A 47 10.20 -15.88 -5.57
C GLU A 47 10.71 -14.73 -4.70
N ILE A 48 10.89 -14.99 -3.40
CA ILE A 48 11.32 -14.00 -2.40
C ILE A 48 12.49 -14.55 -1.57
N PRO A 49 13.33 -13.70 -0.95
CA PRO A 49 14.30 -14.16 0.03
C PRO A 49 13.62 -14.89 1.20
N ALA A 50 14.22 -15.97 1.68
CA ALA A 50 13.69 -16.70 2.83
C ALA A 50 13.81 -15.92 4.14
N ASP A 51 14.82 -15.03 4.27
CA ASP A 51 15.01 -14.12 5.41
C ASP A 51 14.99 -12.67 4.90
N ILE A 52 13.90 -11.95 5.20
CA ILE A 52 13.66 -10.58 4.76
C ILE A 52 14.00 -9.63 5.89
N ARG A 53 14.90 -8.67 5.62
CA ARG A 53 15.37 -7.66 6.54
C ARG A 53 15.12 -6.22 6.07
N ARG A 54 14.72 -6.04 4.80
CA ARG A 54 14.52 -4.74 4.19
C ARG A 54 13.29 -4.77 3.29
N VAL A 55 12.26 -4.05 3.71
CA VAL A 55 10.95 -4.00 3.05
C VAL A 55 10.69 -2.60 2.51
N ALA A 56 10.18 -2.50 1.29
CA ALA A 56 9.66 -1.26 0.74
C ALA A 56 8.12 -1.31 0.68
N PRO A 57 7.41 -0.37 1.32
CA PRO A 57 5.97 -0.20 1.11
C PRO A 57 5.71 0.41 -0.28
N SER A 58 4.75 -0.11 -1.02
CA SER A 58 4.36 0.41 -2.34
C SER A 58 3.63 1.76 -2.29
N GLY A 59 3.07 2.08 -1.13
CA GLY A 59 2.27 3.28 -0.93
C GLY A 59 1.87 3.48 0.54
N SER A 60 1.04 4.50 0.78
CA SER A 60 0.65 4.90 2.14
C SER A 60 -0.16 3.85 2.89
N THR A 61 -1.03 3.10 2.21
CA THR A 61 -1.80 2.00 2.82
C THR A 61 -0.86 0.88 3.26
N ALA A 62 0.05 0.45 2.37
CA ALA A 62 1.05 -0.54 2.70
C ALA A 62 1.96 -0.10 3.85
N GLN A 63 2.40 1.16 3.87
CA GLN A 63 3.16 1.73 4.98
C GLN A 63 2.40 1.65 6.30
N MET A 64 1.13 2.04 6.31
CA MET A 64 0.29 2.04 7.52
C MET A 64 0.13 0.62 8.09
N ILE A 65 -0.13 -0.38 7.24
CA ILE A 65 -0.36 -1.77 7.66
C ILE A 65 0.96 -2.45 8.07
N LEU A 66 2.08 -2.13 7.43
CA LEU A 66 3.40 -2.67 7.79
C LEU A 66 3.93 -2.10 9.11
N MET A 67 3.56 -0.87 9.47
CA MET A 67 4.10 -0.19 10.65
C MET A 67 3.96 -1.00 11.95
N PRO A 68 2.79 -1.56 12.32
CA PRO A 68 2.62 -2.31 13.57
C PRO A 68 3.42 -3.61 13.64
N ILE A 69 3.75 -4.21 12.49
CA ILE A 69 4.38 -5.55 12.43
C ILE A 69 5.85 -5.53 12.00
N ALA A 70 6.28 -4.51 11.28
CA ALA A 70 7.57 -4.54 10.59
C ALA A 70 8.25 -3.16 10.45
N TYR A 71 7.99 -2.20 11.33
CA TYR A 71 8.60 -0.86 11.24
C TYR A 71 10.14 -0.94 11.19
N ASP A 72 10.75 -1.87 11.93
CA ASP A 72 12.19 -2.10 12.00
C ASP A 72 12.78 -2.79 10.75
N LEU A 73 11.93 -3.30 9.86
CA LEU A 73 12.35 -3.85 8.56
C LEU A 73 12.17 -2.84 7.41
N LEU A 74 11.56 -1.69 7.64
CA LEU A 74 11.33 -0.71 6.58
C LEU A 74 12.67 -0.19 6.04
N ALA A 75 12.86 -0.30 4.74
CA ALA A 75 14.02 0.26 4.02
C ALA A 75 13.80 1.75 3.69
N GLY A 76 12.56 2.21 3.74
CA GLY A 76 12.11 3.56 3.49
C GLY A 76 10.59 3.67 3.65
N LEU A 77 10.07 4.85 3.45
CA LEU A 77 8.66 5.20 3.61
C LEU A 77 8.03 5.56 2.26
N SER A 78 6.73 5.38 2.12
CA SER A 78 6.00 5.93 0.96
C SER A 78 5.86 7.44 1.07
N SER A 79 5.72 7.96 2.30
CA SER A 79 5.68 9.39 2.59
C SER A 79 6.22 9.64 3.99
N SER A 80 6.90 10.79 4.17
CA SER A 80 7.36 11.20 5.50
C SER A 80 6.17 11.53 6.40
N PRO A 81 6.24 11.20 7.70
CA PRO A 81 5.21 11.59 8.64
C PRO A 81 5.13 13.11 8.76
N SER A 82 3.91 13.65 8.88
CA SER A 82 3.70 15.06 9.18
C SER A 82 4.20 15.41 10.60
N THR A 83 4.40 16.68 10.88
CA THR A 83 4.80 17.14 12.22
C THR A 83 3.87 16.65 13.33
N ALA A 84 2.57 16.55 13.04
CA ALA A 84 1.58 16.04 14.00
C ALA A 84 1.66 14.51 14.19
N GLN A 85 2.11 13.78 13.19
CA GLN A 85 2.28 12.31 13.24
C GLN A 85 3.63 11.89 13.82
N MET A 86 4.66 12.73 13.68
CA MET A 86 6.04 12.45 14.08
C MET A 86 6.18 11.86 15.50
N PRO A 87 5.46 12.36 16.55
CA PRO A 87 5.57 11.79 17.89
C PRO A 87 5.11 10.33 18.02
N TYR A 88 4.28 9.84 17.09
CA TYR A 88 3.74 8.48 17.09
C TYR A 88 4.58 7.49 16.27
N PHE A 89 5.58 7.99 15.54
CA PHE A 89 6.48 7.15 14.76
C PHE A 89 7.72 6.78 15.60
N PRO A 90 8.17 5.52 15.57
CA PRO A 90 9.45 5.13 16.15
C PRO A 90 10.60 5.97 15.61
N GLU A 91 11.61 6.26 16.45
CA GLU A 91 12.75 7.11 16.05
C GLU A 91 13.47 6.54 14.82
N GLU A 92 13.60 5.22 14.75
CA GLU A 92 14.33 4.49 13.71
C GLU A 92 13.75 4.70 12.29
N VAL A 93 12.47 5.07 12.20
CA VAL A 93 11.83 5.25 10.88
C VAL A 93 11.65 6.70 10.46
N ARG A 94 11.89 7.66 11.37
CA ARG A 94 11.63 9.09 11.10
C ARG A 94 12.50 9.66 9.99
N ASP A 95 13.74 9.20 9.89
CA ASP A 95 14.75 9.68 8.95
C ASP A 95 14.96 8.73 7.76
N LEU A 96 14.08 7.72 7.59
CA LEU A 96 14.17 6.82 6.44
C LEU A 96 13.89 7.58 5.14
N PRO A 97 14.53 7.17 4.02
CA PRO A 97 14.27 7.75 2.71
C PRO A 97 12.82 7.56 2.29
N THR A 98 12.31 8.51 1.50
CA THR A 98 10.95 8.47 0.98
C THR A 98 10.96 7.96 -0.47
N PHE A 99 10.15 6.94 -0.74
CA PHE A 99 10.04 6.30 -2.06
C PHE A 99 8.91 6.88 -2.91
N GLY A 100 7.86 7.41 -2.29
CA GLY A 100 6.64 7.84 -2.98
C GLY A 100 5.63 6.70 -3.17
N GLN A 101 4.62 6.98 -3.98
CA GLN A 101 3.57 6.03 -4.38
C GLN A 101 4.00 5.33 -5.68
N PHE A 102 3.98 4.00 -5.72
CA PHE A 102 4.56 3.23 -6.83
C PHE A 102 3.66 3.18 -8.06
N TYR A 103 2.34 3.24 -7.91
CA TYR A 103 1.39 3.18 -9.00
C TYR A 103 0.10 3.95 -8.69
N GLY A 104 -0.83 3.99 -9.65
CA GLY A 104 -2.08 4.72 -9.55
C GLY A 104 -1.98 6.18 -10.05
N SER A 105 -3.07 6.93 -9.93
CA SER A 105 -3.16 8.31 -10.43
C SER A 105 -2.24 9.31 -9.74
N LYS A 106 -1.75 8.97 -8.54
CA LYS A 106 -0.83 9.80 -7.74
C LYS A 106 0.59 9.21 -7.70
N ALA A 107 0.92 8.31 -8.62
CA ALA A 107 2.25 7.69 -8.67
C ALA A 107 3.35 8.76 -8.79
N ASN A 108 4.34 8.66 -7.91
CA ASN A 108 5.49 9.57 -7.86
C ASN A 108 6.74 8.84 -7.33
N LEU A 109 6.91 7.57 -7.72
CA LEU A 109 8.02 6.72 -7.29
C LEU A 109 9.37 7.38 -7.54
N ASN A 110 10.15 7.53 -6.47
CA ASN A 110 11.57 7.90 -6.53
C ASN A 110 12.42 6.63 -6.68
N MET A 111 12.71 6.28 -7.93
CA MET A 111 13.47 5.06 -8.27
C MET A 111 14.89 5.09 -7.71
N GLU A 112 15.56 6.23 -7.70
CA GLU A 112 16.92 6.38 -7.18
C GLU A 112 16.94 6.07 -5.67
N SER A 113 16.06 6.70 -4.91
CA SER A 113 15.90 6.47 -3.49
C SER A 113 15.60 5.01 -3.14
N LEU A 114 14.73 4.37 -3.95
CA LEU A 114 14.37 2.96 -3.78
C LEU A 114 15.58 2.03 -4.00
N ILE A 115 16.31 2.22 -5.09
CA ILE A 115 17.47 1.36 -5.42
C ILE A 115 18.61 1.57 -4.42
N ASP A 116 18.87 2.80 -3.99
CA ASP A 116 19.91 3.09 -3.00
C ASP A 116 19.59 2.47 -1.63
N ALA A 117 18.31 2.41 -1.26
CA ALA A 117 17.86 1.78 -0.03
C ALA A 117 17.94 0.24 -0.08
N ARG A 118 18.11 -0.38 -1.24
CA ARG A 118 18.25 -1.83 -1.44
C ARG A 118 17.23 -2.68 -0.69
N PRO A 119 15.91 -2.47 -0.88
CA PRO A 119 14.91 -3.34 -0.28
C PRO A 119 14.94 -4.73 -0.93
N GLN A 120 14.74 -5.76 -0.13
CA GLN A 120 14.71 -7.15 -0.59
C GLN A 120 13.36 -7.54 -1.19
N ILE A 121 12.31 -6.82 -0.83
CA ILE A 121 10.93 -7.05 -1.27
C ILE A 121 10.17 -5.72 -1.28
N ILE A 122 9.27 -5.59 -2.24
CA ILE A 122 8.21 -4.58 -2.23
C ILE A 122 6.92 -5.27 -1.80
N ILE A 123 6.23 -4.70 -0.82
CA ILE A 123 4.93 -5.19 -0.37
C ILE A 123 3.87 -4.15 -0.68
N ASP A 124 2.87 -4.58 -1.43
CA ASP A 124 1.65 -3.82 -1.70
C ASP A 124 0.49 -4.40 -0.89
N LEU A 125 -0.31 -3.52 -0.31
CA LEU A 125 -1.45 -3.87 0.53
C LEU A 125 -2.64 -2.96 0.20
N GLY A 126 -3.79 -3.56 0.01
CA GLY A 126 -5.04 -2.85 -0.26
C GLY A 126 -6.05 -3.69 -1.01
N ASP A 127 -6.98 -3.01 -1.69
CA ASP A 127 -8.05 -3.67 -2.41
C ASP A 127 -7.55 -4.38 -3.67
N LYS A 128 -8.11 -5.54 -3.92
CA LYS A 128 -7.87 -6.28 -5.14
C LYS A 128 -8.62 -5.64 -6.31
N LYS A 129 -7.84 -5.04 -7.23
CA LYS A 129 -8.34 -4.51 -8.50
C LYS A 129 -8.08 -5.51 -9.62
N ASP A 130 -8.85 -5.43 -10.70
CA ASP A 130 -8.67 -6.30 -11.86
C ASP A 130 -7.26 -6.19 -12.46
N SER A 131 -6.64 -4.99 -12.39
CA SER A 131 -5.30 -4.72 -12.93
C SER A 131 -4.16 -5.07 -11.96
N ILE A 132 -4.43 -5.55 -10.75
CA ILE A 132 -3.42 -5.63 -9.69
C ILE A 132 -2.25 -6.54 -10.05
N ALA A 133 -2.51 -7.67 -10.68
CA ALA A 133 -1.46 -8.60 -11.11
C ALA A 133 -0.51 -7.92 -12.11
N ASP A 134 -1.06 -7.23 -13.11
CA ASP A 134 -0.28 -6.51 -14.14
C ASP A 134 0.52 -5.34 -13.52
N ASP A 135 -0.08 -4.63 -12.55
CA ASP A 135 0.60 -3.55 -11.84
C ASP A 135 1.81 -4.07 -11.04
N MET A 136 1.65 -5.18 -10.34
CA MET A 136 2.74 -5.81 -9.58
C MET A 136 3.84 -6.36 -10.49
N ASP A 137 3.48 -7.00 -11.59
CA ASP A 137 4.45 -7.50 -12.58
C ASP A 137 5.24 -6.34 -13.21
N ARG A 138 4.56 -5.24 -13.50
CA ARG A 138 5.20 -4.04 -14.05
C ARG A 138 6.19 -3.43 -13.05
N ILE A 139 5.82 -3.30 -11.78
CA ILE A 139 6.70 -2.80 -10.72
C ILE A 139 7.89 -3.72 -10.55
N GLN A 140 7.68 -5.03 -10.42
CA GLN A 140 8.74 -6.01 -10.28
C GLN A 140 9.71 -5.97 -11.47
N LYS A 141 9.20 -5.91 -12.69
CA LYS A 141 10.03 -5.79 -13.90
C LYS A 141 10.82 -4.51 -13.95
N GLN A 142 10.22 -3.39 -13.51
CA GLN A 142 10.85 -2.07 -13.54
C GLN A 142 11.95 -1.92 -12.50
N THR A 143 11.76 -2.49 -11.32
CA THR A 143 12.66 -2.35 -10.17
C THR A 143 13.67 -3.48 -10.06
N GLY A 144 13.37 -4.66 -10.59
CA GLY A 144 14.13 -5.89 -10.35
C GLY A 144 13.93 -6.46 -8.94
N ILE A 145 13.00 -5.94 -8.15
CA ILE A 145 12.75 -6.33 -6.77
C ILE A 145 11.47 -7.17 -6.71
N PRO A 146 11.48 -8.34 -6.04
CA PRO A 146 10.26 -9.13 -5.82
C PRO A 146 9.15 -8.26 -5.25
N THR A 147 7.98 -8.32 -5.88
CA THR A 147 6.82 -7.49 -5.50
C THR A 147 5.63 -8.39 -5.20
N VAL A 148 5.11 -8.31 -4.00
CA VAL A 148 4.01 -9.13 -3.48
C VAL A 148 2.81 -8.25 -3.19
N PHE A 149 1.64 -8.67 -3.65
CA PHE A 149 0.36 -8.06 -3.31
C PHE A 149 -0.36 -8.88 -2.23
N ILE A 150 -0.87 -8.19 -1.21
CA ILE A 150 -1.70 -8.77 -0.15
C ILE A 150 -3.02 -8.02 -0.11
N GLU A 151 -4.12 -8.73 -0.36
CA GLU A 151 -5.47 -8.18 -0.21
C GLU A 151 -5.71 -7.83 1.25
N ALA A 152 -6.14 -6.61 1.50
CA ALA A 152 -6.21 -6.04 2.83
C ALA A 152 -7.35 -5.00 2.90
N ASP A 153 -8.54 -5.41 2.53
CA ASP A 153 -9.76 -4.72 2.88
C ASP A 153 -10.17 -5.03 4.34
N LEU A 154 -11.32 -4.55 4.76
CA LEU A 154 -11.75 -4.70 6.15
C LEU A 154 -11.98 -6.17 6.53
N ASP A 155 -12.54 -6.97 5.62
CA ASP A 155 -12.86 -8.39 5.85
C ASP A 155 -11.62 -9.27 5.79
N ASP A 156 -10.65 -8.93 4.94
CA ASP A 156 -9.41 -9.69 4.71
C ASP A 156 -8.23 -9.25 5.59
N MET A 157 -8.36 -8.17 6.34
CA MET A 157 -7.27 -7.57 7.11
C MET A 157 -6.61 -8.54 8.10
N ALA A 158 -7.37 -9.42 8.72
CA ALA A 158 -6.82 -10.43 9.62
C ALA A 158 -5.99 -11.48 8.87
N ALA A 159 -6.46 -11.92 7.71
CA ALA A 159 -5.73 -12.81 6.81
C ALA A 159 -4.46 -12.13 6.25
N ALA A 160 -4.56 -10.84 5.92
CA ALA A 160 -3.43 -10.03 5.49
C ALA A 160 -2.30 -9.98 6.53
N TYR A 161 -2.61 -9.76 7.81
CA TYR A 161 -1.59 -9.80 8.86
C TYR A 161 -0.98 -11.19 9.02
N ARG A 162 -1.75 -12.29 8.92
CA ARG A 162 -1.19 -13.64 8.95
C ARG A 162 -0.26 -13.91 7.78
N MET A 163 -0.63 -13.49 6.57
CA MET A 163 0.22 -13.59 5.39
C MET A 163 1.50 -12.76 5.53
N LEU A 164 1.42 -11.52 6.03
CA LEU A 164 2.58 -10.72 6.38
C LEU A 164 3.47 -11.43 7.40
N GLY A 165 2.87 -12.02 8.42
CA GLY A 165 3.59 -12.79 9.45
C GLY A 165 4.36 -13.97 8.87
N ASP A 166 3.79 -14.68 7.88
CA ASP A 166 4.47 -15.74 7.17
C ASP A 166 5.61 -15.18 6.29
N ILE A 167 5.31 -14.19 5.44
CA ILE A 167 6.29 -13.59 4.52
C ILE A 167 7.50 -13.04 5.26
N LEU A 168 7.29 -12.37 6.39
CA LEU A 168 8.32 -11.68 7.16
C LEU A 168 8.91 -12.51 8.30
N ASN A 169 8.51 -13.78 8.47
CA ASN A 169 8.86 -14.64 9.61
C ASN A 169 8.48 -14.01 10.96
N ARG A 170 7.31 -13.36 11.05
CA ARG A 170 6.80 -12.62 12.22
C ARG A 170 5.42 -13.08 12.69
N ALA A 171 5.13 -14.37 12.57
CA ALA A 171 3.84 -14.93 12.97
C ALA A 171 3.45 -14.59 14.42
N GLY A 172 4.44 -14.54 15.32
CA GLY A 172 4.21 -14.16 16.73
C GLY A 172 3.75 -12.71 16.93
N MET A 173 4.05 -11.80 16.03
CA MET A 173 3.57 -10.40 16.02
C MET A 173 2.27 -10.27 15.23
N ALA A 174 2.12 -11.03 14.16
CA ALA A 174 0.98 -11.00 13.26
C ALA A 174 -0.30 -11.55 13.90
N GLU A 175 -0.20 -12.68 14.57
CA GLU A 175 -1.37 -13.38 15.10
C GLU A 175 -2.17 -12.57 16.15
N PRO A 176 -1.56 -11.87 17.13
CA PRO A 176 -2.31 -11.00 18.03
C PRO A 176 -3.06 -9.87 17.31
N LEU A 177 -2.46 -9.29 16.25
CA LEU A 177 -3.11 -8.26 15.43
C LEU A 177 -4.30 -8.85 14.67
N ALA A 178 -4.11 -10.00 14.02
CA ALA A 178 -5.17 -10.71 13.31
C ALA A 178 -6.35 -11.03 14.22
N GLN A 179 -6.10 -11.61 15.40
CA GLN A 179 -7.13 -11.92 16.38
C GLN A 179 -7.86 -10.69 16.91
N PHE A 180 -7.16 -9.58 17.13
CA PHE A 180 -7.79 -8.32 17.53
C PHE A 180 -8.77 -7.83 16.48
N ILE A 181 -8.36 -7.88 15.20
CA ILE A 181 -9.20 -7.46 14.07
C ILE A 181 -10.41 -8.38 13.92
N GLU A 182 -10.22 -9.70 13.89
CA GLU A 182 -11.32 -10.67 13.82
C GLU A 182 -12.34 -10.44 14.93
N LYS A 183 -11.87 -10.29 16.16
CA LYS A 183 -12.74 -10.02 17.32
C LYS A 183 -13.51 -8.70 17.15
N SER A 184 -12.84 -7.65 16.65
CA SER A 184 -13.46 -6.34 16.47
C SER A 184 -14.52 -6.36 15.37
N VAL A 185 -14.21 -6.96 14.22
CA VAL A 185 -15.13 -7.11 13.10
C VAL A 185 -16.32 -7.99 13.50
N THR A 186 -16.06 -9.16 14.09
CA THR A 186 -17.14 -10.06 14.57
C THR A 186 -18.06 -9.35 15.55
N MET A 187 -17.51 -8.62 16.53
CA MET A 187 -18.30 -7.87 17.50
C MET A 187 -19.17 -6.81 16.83
N ALA A 188 -18.65 -6.09 15.84
CA ALA A 188 -19.40 -5.10 15.09
C ALA A 188 -20.52 -5.74 14.27
N GLN A 189 -20.24 -6.84 13.56
CA GLN A 189 -21.22 -7.62 12.80
C GLN A 189 -22.33 -8.19 13.68
N GLU A 190 -21.99 -8.80 14.83
CA GLU A 190 -22.97 -9.32 15.79
C GLU A 190 -23.87 -8.24 16.39
N ASN A 191 -23.33 -7.04 16.60
CA ASN A 191 -24.11 -5.91 17.11
C ASN A 191 -24.98 -5.32 16.02
N SER A 192 -24.45 -5.14 14.81
CA SER A 192 -25.18 -4.68 13.63
C SER A 192 -26.38 -5.58 13.31
N ALA A 193 -26.20 -6.90 13.39
CA ALA A 193 -27.25 -7.88 13.14
C ALA A 193 -28.45 -7.78 14.12
N LYS A 194 -28.27 -7.17 15.29
CA LYS A 194 -29.32 -6.95 16.28
C LYS A 194 -30.16 -5.68 15.99
N LEU A 195 -29.68 -4.80 15.10
CA LEU A 195 -30.36 -3.55 14.79
C LEU A 195 -31.49 -3.78 13.77
N PRO A 196 -32.76 -3.48 14.11
CA PRO A 196 -33.82 -3.45 13.14
C PRO A 196 -33.51 -2.41 12.05
N GLU A 197 -33.94 -2.65 10.82
CA GLU A 197 -33.72 -1.73 9.70
C GLU A 197 -34.21 -0.30 10.00
N SER A 198 -35.34 -0.18 10.72
CA SER A 198 -35.92 1.09 11.14
C SER A 198 -35.10 1.88 12.18
N GLN A 199 -34.05 1.29 12.73
CA GLN A 199 -33.14 1.92 13.71
C GLN A 199 -31.74 2.17 13.11
N ARG A 200 -31.53 1.81 11.85
CA ARG A 200 -30.27 2.08 11.15
C ARG A 200 -30.18 3.56 10.81
N LEU A 201 -29.09 4.18 11.24
CA LEU A 201 -28.83 5.60 10.95
C LEU A 201 -28.29 5.76 9.54
N SER A 202 -28.76 6.83 8.87
CA SER A 202 -28.20 7.29 7.61
C SER A 202 -26.97 8.16 7.86
N VAL A 203 -25.84 7.81 7.27
CA VAL A 203 -24.53 8.45 7.53
C VAL A 203 -23.95 9.01 6.25
N LEU A 204 -23.61 10.30 6.27
CA LEU A 204 -22.80 10.94 5.23
C LEU A 204 -21.35 11.01 5.71
N PHE A 205 -20.42 10.47 4.93
CA PHE A 205 -18.98 10.57 5.24
C PHE A 205 -18.31 11.60 4.31
N GLY A 206 -18.20 12.83 4.79
CA GLY A 206 -17.65 13.97 4.07
C GLY A 206 -16.14 14.10 4.26
N THR A 207 -15.44 14.37 3.17
CA THR A 207 -13.98 14.57 3.10
C THR A 207 -13.62 15.86 2.36
N GLY A 208 -12.34 16.17 2.30
CA GLY A 208 -11.86 17.39 1.65
C GLY A 208 -12.10 18.64 2.48
N SER A 209 -11.78 19.81 1.93
CA SER A 209 -11.86 21.10 2.63
C SER A 209 -13.28 21.60 2.84
N THR A 210 -14.24 21.12 2.03
CA THR A 210 -15.65 21.51 2.10
C THR A 210 -16.54 20.43 2.70
N GLY A 211 -16.04 19.19 2.87
CA GLY A 211 -16.87 18.05 3.26
C GLY A 211 -17.77 17.49 2.16
N LEU A 212 -17.71 18.07 0.96
CA LEU A 212 -18.55 17.70 -0.18
C LEU A 212 -17.92 16.64 -1.09
N ALA A 213 -16.67 16.25 -0.84
CA ALA A 213 -16.10 15.02 -1.38
C ALA A 213 -16.49 13.89 -0.43
N CYS A 214 -17.45 13.04 -0.83
CA CYS A 214 -18.02 12.02 0.05
C CYS A 214 -17.47 10.63 -0.26
N ASN A 215 -17.21 9.86 0.78
CA ASN A 215 -16.97 8.42 0.65
C ASN A 215 -18.33 7.72 0.52
N ALA A 216 -18.72 7.45 -0.72
CA ALA A 216 -20.00 6.86 -1.05
C ALA A 216 -20.04 5.35 -0.73
N ALA A 217 -21.25 4.78 -0.73
CA ALA A 217 -21.44 3.33 -0.58
C ALA A 217 -20.58 2.55 -1.59
N GLY A 218 -19.97 1.46 -1.14
CA GLY A 218 -19.05 0.64 -1.93
C GLY A 218 -17.62 1.22 -2.06
N SER A 219 -17.28 2.33 -1.38
CA SER A 219 -15.91 2.76 -1.22
C SER A 219 -15.31 2.13 0.04
N VAL A 220 -14.05 1.71 -0.03
CA VAL A 220 -13.33 1.08 1.09
C VAL A 220 -13.37 1.88 2.39
N GLN A 221 -13.26 3.21 2.27
CA GLN A 221 -13.32 4.10 3.42
C GLN A 221 -14.71 4.14 4.07
N ALA A 222 -15.76 3.74 3.33
CA ALA A 222 -17.13 3.72 3.83
C ALA A 222 -17.59 2.34 4.34
N ASP A 223 -16.81 1.27 4.14
CA ASP A 223 -17.15 -0.09 4.59
C ASP A 223 -17.42 -0.17 6.09
N VAL A 224 -16.78 0.70 6.87
CA VAL A 224 -17.03 0.82 8.31
C VAL A 224 -18.47 1.23 8.63
N ILE A 225 -19.14 1.99 7.74
CA ILE A 225 -20.54 2.41 7.91
C ILE A 225 -21.45 1.18 7.86
N ASP A 226 -21.24 0.33 6.86
CA ASP A 226 -22.00 -0.91 6.68
C ASP A 226 -21.68 -1.92 7.81
N LEU A 227 -20.41 -2.03 8.21
CA LEU A 227 -19.98 -2.91 9.29
C LEU A 227 -20.69 -2.62 10.61
N VAL A 228 -20.87 -1.35 10.95
CA VAL A 228 -21.60 -0.96 12.19
C VAL A 228 -23.13 -0.97 12.05
N GLY A 229 -23.65 -1.36 10.89
CA GLY A 229 -25.08 -1.45 10.60
C GLY A 229 -25.76 -0.13 10.33
N ALA A 230 -25.01 0.90 9.98
CA ALA A 230 -25.54 2.14 9.44
C ALA A 230 -25.77 2.02 7.92
N VAL A 231 -26.35 3.04 7.31
CA VAL A 231 -26.60 3.15 5.87
C VAL A 231 -25.85 4.35 5.33
N ASN A 232 -25.07 4.16 4.27
CA ASN A 232 -24.43 5.29 3.62
C ASN A 232 -25.47 6.16 2.92
N ALA A 233 -25.50 7.46 3.25
CA ALA A 233 -26.47 8.41 2.70
C ALA A 233 -26.22 8.69 1.21
N ILE A 234 -25.00 8.48 0.72
CA ILE A 234 -24.60 8.69 -0.67
C ILE A 234 -24.45 7.35 -1.37
N ILE A 235 -25.39 7.03 -2.24
CA ILE A 235 -25.40 5.81 -3.05
C ILE A 235 -25.27 6.24 -4.51
N PRO A 236 -24.07 6.25 -5.09
CA PRO A 236 -23.90 6.63 -6.49
C PRO A 236 -24.42 5.53 -7.42
N GLU A 237 -24.97 5.92 -8.56
CA GLU A 237 -25.37 4.98 -9.62
C GLU A 237 -24.16 4.20 -10.17
N GLU A 238 -22.98 4.85 -10.19
CA GLU A 238 -21.70 4.23 -10.50
C GLU A 238 -20.64 4.67 -9.51
N VAL A 239 -19.96 3.74 -8.85
CA VAL A 239 -18.81 4.03 -8.00
C VAL A 239 -17.61 4.29 -8.90
N SER A 240 -17.48 5.54 -9.36
CA SER A 240 -16.45 5.93 -10.31
C SER A 240 -15.02 5.97 -9.72
N ASN A 241 -14.87 5.88 -8.38
CA ASN A 241 -13.56 6.04 -7.78
C ASN A 241 -13.47 5.42 -6.39
N ARG A 242 -12.90 4.23 -6.30
CA ARG A 242 -12.63 3.52 -5.02
C ARG A 242 -11.61 4.22 -4.10
N GLY A 243 -11.18 5.42 -4.37
CA GLY A 243 -10.17 6.10 -3.56
C GLY A 243 -10.22 7.62 -3.59
N GLY A 244 -11.23 8.23 -4.19
CA GLY A 244 -11.25 9.68 -4.42
C GLY A 244 -12.48 10.44 -3.93
N GLY A 245 -13.48 9.75 -3.39
CA GLY A 245 -14.74 10.37 -2.99
C GLY A 245 -15.60 10.80 -4.21
N SER A 246 -16.91 10.69 -4.10
CA SER A 246 -17.84 11.32 -5.03
C SER A 246 -18.06 12.76 -4.60
N THR A 247 -18.00 13.73 -5.51
CA THR A 247 -18.33 15.12 -5.19
C THR A 247 -19.84 15.29 -5.25
N VAL A 248 -20.43 15.78 -4.16
CA VAL A 248 -21.85 16.10 -4.04
C VAL A 248 -22.05 17.60 -3.86
N SER A 249 -23.23 18.09 -4.21
CA SER A 249 -23.65 19.47 -3.95
C SER A 249 -24.27 19.60 -2.55
N LEU A 250 -24.39 20.82 -2.04
CA LEU A 250 -25.11 21.08 -0.79
C LEU A 250 -26.60 20.72 -0.92
N GLU A 251 -27.16 20.91 -2.09
CA GLU A 251 -28.56 20.54 -2.39
C GLU A 251 -28.78 19.03 -2.29
N GLU A 252 -27.81 18.22 -2.76
CA GLU A 252 -27.88 16.77 -2.62
C GLU A 252 -27.73 16.35 -1.16
N VAL A 253 -26.80 16.95 -0.41
CA VAL A 253 -26.67 16.70 1.05
C VAL A 253 -27.97 17.05 1.77
N TYR A 254 -28.57 18.19 1.44
CA TYR A 254 -29.84 18.61 2.02
C TYR A 254 -30.98 17.67 1.64
N ALA A 255 -30.96 17.13 0.43
CA ALA A 255 -32.02 16.21 -0.05
C ALA A 255 -32.00 14.84 0.62
N VAL A 256 -30.79 14.30 0.92
CA VAL A 256 -30.65 12.99 1.58
C VAL A 256 -30.87 13.05 3.09
N GLN A 257 -30.74 14.23 3.71
CA GLN A 257 -30.98 14.47 5.16
C GLN A 257 -30.37 13.40 6.05
N PRO A 258 -29.05 13.25 6.05
CA PRO A 258 -28.40 12.20 6.85
C PRO A 258 -28.63 12.42 8.35
N ASP A 259 -28.83 11.33 9.11
CA ASP A 259 -28.92 11.39 10.58
C ASP A 259 -27.59 11.80 11.23
N VAL A 260 -26.46 11.42 10.57
CA VAL A 260 -25.11 11.68 11.05
C VAL A 260 -24.21 12.14 9.89
N ILE A 261 -23.38 13.15 10.13
CA ILE A 261 -22.31 13.56 9.22
C ILE A 261 -20.98 13.29 9.88
N LEU A 262 -20.19 12.38 9.28
CA LEU A 262 -18.80 12.14 9.66
C LEU A 262 -17.89 13.00 8.79
N LEU A 263 -16.94 13.70 9.43
CA LEU A 263 -15.98 14.54 8.73
C LEU A 263 -14.55 14.03 8.99
N SER A 264 -13.79 13.82 7.93
CA SER A 264 -12.41 13.31 8.02
C SER A 264 -11.44 14.32 8.67
N THR A 265 -11.78 15.61 8.66
CA THR A 265 -11.00 16.69 9.27
C THR A 265 -11.92 17.79 9.79
N GLY A 266 -11.47 18.62 10.73
CA GLY A 266 -12.28 19.70 11.31
C GLY A 266 -12.65 20.84 10.35
N GLY A 267 -11.99 20.99 9.18
CA GLY A 267 -12.20 22.09 8.26
C GLY A 267 -13.60 22.19 7.62
N PRO A 268 -14.23 21.06 7.26
CA PRO A 268 -15.55 21.11 6.61
C PRO A 268 -16.72 21.43 7.53
N TYR A 269 -16.57 21.38 8.83
CA TYR A 269 -17.67 21.61 9.79
C TYR A 269 -18.37 22.95 9.56
N ASP A 270 -17.60 24.02 9.41
CA ASP A 270 -18.13 25.37 9.21
C ASP A 270 -18.93 25.52 7.90
N THR A 271 -18.62 24.70 6.90
CA THR A 271 -19.35 24.67 5.61
C THR A 271 -20.68 23.95 5.70
N LEU A 272 -20.72 22.84 6.44
CA LEU A 272 -21.91 21.96 6.51
C LEU A 272 -22.84 22.28 7.68
N ALA A 273 -22.39 23.07 8.65
CA ALA A 273 -23.18 23.47 9.82
C ALA A 273 -24.01 24.76 9.60
N GLN A 274 -23.94 25.39 8.42
CA GLN A 274 -24.71 26.56 8.03
C GLN A 274 -26.05 26.17 7.42
#